data_b7dccdc442630ff7d11889e7c4af8330
#
_entry.id   b7dccdc442630ff7d11889e7c4af8330
#
_cell.length_a   1.000
_cell.length_b   1.000
_cell.length_c   1.000
_cell.angle_alpha   90.00
_cell.angle_beta   90.00
_cell.angle_gamma   90.00
#
_symmetry.space_group_name_H-M   'P 1'
#
loop_
_entity.id
_entity.type
_entity.pdbx_description
1 polymer ?
#
loop_
_entity_poly.entity_id
_entity_poly.type
_entity_poly.pdbx_seq_one_letter_code
_entity_poly.pdbx_strand_id
1 'polypeptide(L)'
;YASGAKLPDIATTGDPTTTTTSPPSAGTPPISTPSTPPVVTTPSQGGPYIDQIKTLVSGSACANTSWTGRGKAPAGYIKGVALSYARSLCRLKTNSTLSSIMSAASTGNTTKDALALYQSIFAGLSVSVTTAGEEPLRALYTLGMGLGMRESSGSYCEGWDRSAGSNRPSSAAEAGAFQTSYDSMASSPELSKLYTEYKATPGRCFLDVFKQGATCGSTSILGTGAGADYQAFNIACPAFATEYAMTMLRIQRGHYGPINRKEAQVVPACNQLLKSVQDLINNDPYACQDII
;
A
#
# COMPACT_ATOMS: atom_id res chain seq x y z
N TYR A 1 9.46 24.92 -13.19
CA TYR A 1 8.88 26.25 -12.91
C TYR A 1 7.49 26.03 -12.34
N ALA A 2 7.36 26.34 -11.05
CA ALA A 2 6.12 26.21 -10.30
C ALA A 2 5.49 27.59 -10.16
N SER A 3 4.18 27.69 -10.26
CA SER A 3 3.43 28.81 -9.71
C SER A 3 2.50 28.29 -8.63
N GLY A 4 2.72 28.76 -7.40
CA GLY A 4 1.93 28.42 -6.24
C GLY A 4 0.56 29.06 -6.27
N ALA A 5 -0.45 28.30 -5.90
CA ALA A 5 -1.76 28.80 -5.49
C ALA A 5 -1.88 28.71 -3.97
N LYS A 6 -2.05 29.84 -3.33
CA LYS A 6 -2.22 30.01 -1.89
C LYS A 6 -3.69 29.76 -1.52
N LEU A 7 -3.93 28.89 -0.56
CA LEU A 7 -5.26 28.69 0.03
C LEU A 7 -5.53 29.79 1.08
N PRO A 8 -6.80 30.23 1.26
CA PRO A 8 -7.14 31.33 2.15
C PRO A 8 -7.15 30.94 3.63
N ASP A 9 -6.69 31.86 4.47
CA ASP A 9 -6.70 31.80 5.92
C ASP A 9 -8.13 31.89 6.47
N ILE A 10 -8.50 31.01 7.41
CA ILE A 10 -9.73 31.09 8.19
C ILE A 10 -9.41 31.78 9.52
N ALA A 11 -10.07 32.94 9.72
CA ALA A 11 -9.94 33.78 10.89
C ALA A 11 -10.50 33.10 12.16
N THR A 12 -9.75 33.20 13.24
CA THR A 12 -10.16 32.89 14.62
C THR A 12 -10.85 34.10 15.22
N THR A 13 -12.07 33.93 15.74
CA THR A 13 -12.72 34.92 16.61
C THR A 13 -13.20 34.28 17.91
N GLY A 14 -12.73 34.86 19.02
CA GLY A 14 -13.56 35.19 20.20
C GLY A 14 -13.72 34.15 21.30
N ASP A 15 -12.94 34.34 22.34
CA ASP A 15 -13.15 33.87 23.68
C ASP A 15 -14.28 34.68 24.38
N PRO A 16 -15.13 34.11 25.21
CA PRO A 16 -15.62 34.81 26.37
C PRO A 16 -15.41 34.01 27.71
N THR A 17 -14.76 34.70 28.59
CA THR A 17 -14.69 34.49 30.05
C THR A 17 -16.04 34.20 30.72
N THR A 18 -16.11 33.20 31.60
CA THR A 18 -17.12 33.14 32.68
C THR A 18 -16.62 32.39 33.93
N THR A 19 -16.47 33.13 34.93
CA THR A 19 -16.73 33.05 36.39
C THR A 19 -16.87 31.67 37.06
N THR A 20 -16.03 31.51 38.04
CA THR A 20 -15.99 30.55 39.14
C THR A 20 -17.27 30.58 40.00
N THR A 21 -17.81 29.40 40.33
CA THR A 21 -18.52 29.11 41.60
C THR A 21 -18.31 27.64 41.97
N SER A 22 -17.75 27.44 43.15
CA SER A 22 -17.61 26.11 43.80
C SER A 22 -18.92 25.74 44.53
N PRO A 23 -19.32 24.49 44.54
CA PRO A 23 -20.19 23.92 45.55
C PRO A 23 -19.54 22.72 46.26
N PRO A 24 -20.21 22.21 47.32
CA PRO A 24 -19.56 21.64 48.49
C PRO A 24 -19.29 20.13 48.42
N SER A 25 -18.37 19.73 49.28
CA SER A 25 -17.94 18.36 49.60
C SER A 25 -19.10 17.41 49.94
N ALA A 26 -19.16 16.27 49.27
CA ALA A 26 -19.99 15.13 49.72
C ALA A 26 -19.29 13.79 49.44
N GLY A 27 -19.11 13.04 50.48
CA GLY A 27 -19.16 11.58 50.58
C GLY A 27 -18.31 10.71 49.65
N THR A 28 -17.30 10.04 50.21
CA THR A 28 -16.53 8.95 49.62
C THR A 28 -17.42 7.71 49.37
N PRO A 29 -17.56 7.21 48.14
CA PRO A 29 -18.14 5.89 47.88
C PRO A 29 -17.08 4.78 47.99
N PRO A 30 -17.47 3.51 48.17
CA PRO A 30 -16.57 2.40 48.45
C PRO A 30 -15.74 2.01 47.21
N ILE A 31 -14.50 1.60 47.49
CA ILE A 31 -13.52 1.12 46.53
C ILE A 31 -14.04 -0.16 45.88
N SER A 32 -14.42 -0.08 44.61
CA SER A 32 -14.66 -1.25 43.78
C SER A 32 -13.31 -1.77 43.26
N THR A 33 -13.06 -3.05 43.44
CA THR A 33 -11.93 -3.81 42.88
C THR A 33 -11.81 -3.60 41.37
N PRO A 34 -10.59 -3.40 40.82
CA PRO A 34 -10.42 -3.26 39.39
C PRO A 34 -10.75 -4.58 38.70
N SER A 35 -11.81 -4.58 37.89
CA SER A 35 -12.10 -5.66 36.97
C SER A 35 -11.00 -5.65 35.90
N THR A 36 -10.36 -6.79 35.73
CA THR A 36 -9.40 -7.06 34.63
C THR A 36 -10.03 -6.67 33.28
N PRO A 37 -9.38 -5.81 32.47
CA PRO A 37 -9.92 -5.48 31.16
C PRO A 37 -10.04 -6.76 30.31
N PRO A 38 -11.10 -6.90 29.51
CA PRO A 38 -11.23 -8.04 28.63
C PRO A 38 -10.02 -8.09 27.71
N VAL A 39 -9.39 -9.25 27.65
CA VAL A 39 -8.34 -9.56 26.66
C VAL A 39 -8.98 -9.41 25.30
N VAL A 40 -8.70 -8.30 24.62
CA VAL A 40 -9.03 -8.12 23.21
C VAL A 40 -8.13 -9.11 22.45
N THR A 41 -8.63 -10.29 22.21
CA THR A 41 -8.03 -11.21 21.22
C THR A 41 -8.19 -10.52 19.89
N THR A 42 -7.08 -9.97 19.39
CA THR A 42 -6.97 -9.53 17.99
C THR A 42 -7.35 -10.72 17.11
N PRO A 43 -8.35 -10.60 16.21
CA PRO A 43 -8.64 -11.69 15.28
C PRO A 43 -7.36 -12.04 14.53
N SER A 44 -6.96 -13.31 14.58
CA SER A 44 -5.87 -13.79 13.73
C SER A 44 -6.23 -13.46 12.30
N GLN A 45 -5.38 -12.72 11.57
CA GLN A 45 -5.53 -12.45 10.15
C GLN A 45 -5.25 -13.74 9.36
N GLY A 46 -6.21 -14.67 9.30
CA GLY A 46 -6.03 -15.95 8.64
C GLY A 46 -7.35 -16.67 8.44
N GLY A 47 -8.10 -16.29 7.40
CA GLY A 47 -9.05 -17.20 6.80
C GLY A 47 -8.32 -18.26 5.96
N PRO A 48 -8.97 -19.38 5.60
CA PRO A 48 -8.35 -20.49 4.86
C PRO A 48 -7.71 -20.05 3.54
N TYR A 49 -8.26 -19.05 2.86
CA TYR A 49 -7.72 -18.56 1.59
C TYR A 49 -6.46 -17.72 1.76
N ILE A 50 -6.35 -16.94 2.84
CA ILE A 50 -5.12 -16.21 3.17
C ILE A 50 -3.97 -17.19 3.36
N ASP A 51 -4.20 -18.31 4.07
CA ASP A 51 -3.15 -19.32 4.30
C ASP A 51 -2.84 -20.13 3.03
N GLN A 52 -3.82 -20.41 2.18
CA GLN A 52 -3.59 -21.02 0.87
C GLN A 52 -2.72 -20.12 -0.02
N ILE A 53 -2.99 -18.82 -0.08
CA ILE A 53 -2.17 -17.86 -0.84
C ILE A 53 -0.74 -17.84 -0.30
N LYS A 54 -0.54 -17.78 1.02
CA LYS A 54 0.81 -17.82 1.64
C LYS A 54 1.55 -19.11 1.27
N THR A 55 0.84 -20.23 1.18
CA THR A 55 1.40 -21.54 0.79
C THR A 55 1.79 -21.54 -0.68
N LEU A 56 0.93 -21.05 -1.58
CA LEU A 56 1.24 -20.88 -3.01
C LEU A 56 2.51 -20.04 -3.20
N VAL A 57 2.62 -18.91 -2.48
CA VAL A 57 3.81 -18.06 -2.53
C VAL A 57 5.05 -18.83 -2.11
N SER A 58 4.99 -19.54 -0.97
CA SER A 58 6.15 -20.23 -0.41
C SER A 58 6.68 -21.34 -1.32
N GLY A 59 5.81 -21.98 -2.10
CA GLY A 59 6.16 -23.01 -3.10
C GLY A 59 6.54 -22.46 -4.48
N SER A 60 6.45 -21.14 -4.69
CA SER A 60 6.63 -20.56 -6.02
C SER A 60 8.10 -20.27 -6.35
N ALA A 61 8.43 -20.31 -7.66
CA ALA A 61 9.72 -19.85 -8.15
C ALA A 61 9.90 -18.34 -7.94
N CYS A 62 8.82 -17.55 -7.89
CA CYS A 62 8.85 -16.12 -7.58
C CYS A 62 9.50 -15.83 -6.23
N ALA A 63 9.16 -16.61 -5.18
CA ALA A 63 9.73 -16.44 -3.84
C ALA A 63 11.24 -16.71 -3.79
N ASN A 64 11.79 -17.40 -4.80
CA ASN A 64 13.21 -17.73 -4.91
C ASN A 64 13.96 -16.89 -5.94
N THR A 65 13.29 -15.92 -6.55
CA THR A 65 13.92 -15.03 -7.54
C THR A 65 15.03 -14.19 -6.90
N SER A 66 16.18 -14.13 -7.58
CA SER A 66 17.22 -13.15 -7.30
C SER A 66 17.00 -11.94 -8.19
N TRP A 67 16.68 -10.80 -7.59
CA TRP A 67 16.39 -9.56 -8.29
C TRP A 67 17.69 -8.83 -8.62
N THR A 68 17.81 -8.34 -9.83
CA THR A 68 19.03 -7.68 -10.33
C THR A 68 19.46 -6.52 -9.45
N GLY A 69 20.65 -6.63 -8.84
CA GLY A 69 21.21 -5.62 -7.95
C GLY A 69 20.50 -5.44 -6.60
N ARG A 70 19.56 -6.36 -6.25
CA ARG A 70 18.76 -6.27 -5.00
C ARG A 70 18.71 -7.57 -4.20
N GLY A 71 19.22 -8.67 -4.75
CA GLY A 71 19.20 -9.97 -4.08
C GLY A 71 17.81 -10.60 -4.02
N LYS A 72 17.57 -11.42 -3.01
CA LYS A 72 16.32 -12.13 -2.79
C LYS A 72 15.34 -11.25 -2.00
N ALA A 73 14.08 -11.24 -2.41
CA ALA A 73 13.03 -10.51 -1.68
C ALA A 73 12.78 -11.13 -0.29
N PRO A 74 12.43 -10.33 0.73
CA PRO A 74 11.88 -10.85 1.98
C PRO A 74 10.66 -11.73 1.69
N ALA A 75 10.54 -12.87 2.40
CA ALA A 75 9.41 -13.79 2.18
C ALA A 75 8.05 -13.11 2.40
N GLY A 76 7.99 -12.20 3.37
CA GLY A 76 6.80 -11.42 3.68
C GLY A 76 6.41 -10.43 2.59
N TYR A 77 7.38 -9.88 1.86
CA TYR A 77 7.10 -8.97 0.76
C TYR A 77 6.30 -9.64 -0.36
N ILE A 78 6.77 -10.77 -0.87
CA ILE A 78 6.07 -11.49 -1.94
C ILE A 78 4.69 -11.97 -1.47
N LYS A 79 4.57 -12.49 -0.24
CA LYS A 79 3.30 -12.91 0.37
C LYS A 79 2.32 -11.73 0.50
N GLY A 80 2.80 -10.61 1.03
CA GLY A 80 1.98 -9.41 1.25
C GLY A 80 1.47 -8.79 -0.05
N VAL A 81 2.34 -8.70 -1.09
CA VAL A 81 1.93 -8.21 -2.41
C VAL A 81 0.92 -9.17 -3.06
N ALA A 82 1.12 -10.49 -2.94
CA ALA A 82 0.16 -11.48 -3.47
C ALA A 82 -1.22 -11.39 -2.77
N LEU A 83 -1.26 -11.16 -1.45
CA LEU A 83 -2.50 -10.94 -0.70
C LEU A 83 -3.18 -9.61 -1.09
N SER A 84 -2.40 -8.55 -1.30
CA SER A 84 -2.92 -7.26 -1.78
C SER A 84 -3.48 -7.39 -3.20
N TYR A 85 -2.84 -8.18 -4.07
CA TYR A 85 -3.39 -8.53 -5.38
C TYR A 85 -4.71 -9.27 -5.26
N ALA A 86 -4.78 -10.30 -4.42
CA ALA A 86 -6.00 -11.06 -4.17
C ALA A 86 -7.15 -10.16 -3.72
N ARG A 87 -6.88 -9.20 -2.81
CA ARG A 87 -7.85 -8.21 -2.37
C ARG A 87 -8.32 -7.31 -3.51
N SER A 88 -7.40 -6.78 -4.31
CA SER A 88 -7.76 -5.94 -5.45
C SER A 88 -8.57 -6.71 -6.50
N LEU A 89 -8.28 -8.00 -6.70
CA LEU A 89 -9.07 -8.88 -7.57
C LEU A 89 -10.48 -9.09 -7.03
N CYS A 90 -10.63 -9.34 -5.73
CA CYS A 90 -11.95 -9.44 -5.09
C CYS A 90 -12.73 -8.13 -5.18
N ARG A 91 -12.07 -6.99 -5.00
CA ARG A 91 -12.67 -5.66 -5.17
C ARG A 91 -13.07 -5.38 -6.61
N LEU A 92 -12.34 -5.91 -7.59
CA LEU A 92 -12.72 -5.83 -9.01
C LEU A 92 -14.04 -6.54 -9.26
N LYS A 93 -14.23 -7.72 -8.65
CA LYS A 93 -15.51 -8.48 -8.76
C LYS A 93 -16.70 -7.74 -8.14
N THR A 94 -16.48 -6.83 -7.21
CA THR A 94 -17.51 -5.97 -6.59
C THR A 94 -17.57 -4.56 -7.20
N ASN A 95 -16.93 -4.34 -8.36
CA ASN A 95 -16.92 -3.07 -9.10
C ASN A 95 -16.37 -1.87 -8.30
N SER A 96 -15.34 -2.08 -7.47
CA SER A 96 -14.65 -0.98 -6.79
C SER A 96 -13.99 -0.04 -7.81
N THR A 97 -14.20 1.27 -7.65
CA THR A 97 -13.59 2.30 -8.52
C THR A 97 -12.07 2.19 -8.55
N LEU A 98 -11.44 1.97 -7.39
CA LEU A 98 -9.98 1.83 -7.30
C LEU A 98 -9.49 0.63 -8.11
N SER A 99 -10.12 -0.54 -7.96
CA SER A 99 -9.76 -1.74 -8.70
C SER A 99 -10.02 -1.59 -10.20
N SER A 100 -11.05 -0.84 -10.58
CA SER A 100 -11.32 -0.51 -11.98
C SER A 100 -10.22 0.34 -12.61
N ILE A 101 -9.64 1.30 -11.85
CA ILE A 101 -8.46 2.07 -12.31
C ILE A 101 -7.27 1.13 -12.51
N MET A 102 -6.98 0.26 -11.54
CA MET A 102 -5.86 -0.66 -11.60
C MET A 102 -5.98 -1.68 -12.74
N SER A 103 -7.20 -2.17 -13.02
CA SER A 103 -7.50 -3.18 -14.03
C SER A 103 -7.87 -2.62 -15.41
N ALA A 104 -7.92 -1.31 -15.58
CA ALA A 104 -8.25 -0.69 -16.87
C ALA A 104 -7.28 -1.15 -17.97
N ALA A 105 -7.74 -1.15 -19.21
CA ALA A 105 -6.85 -1.31 -20.37
C ALA A 105 -5.72 -0.27 -20.33
N SER A 106 -4.57 -0.63 -20.88
CA SER A 106 -3.48 0.32 -21.08
C SER A 106 -3.99 1.52 -21.88
N THR A 107 -3.71 2.71 -21.39
CA THR A 107 -4.16 3.97 -22.00
C THR A 107 -3.39 4.31 -23.29
N GLY A 108 -2.29 3.61 -23.57
CA GLY A 108 -1.31 4.00 -24.59
C GLY A 108 -0.47 5.23 -24.20
N ASN A 109 -0.83 5.93 -23.13
CA ASN A 109 -0.08 7.08 -22.63
C ASN A 109 1.14 6.64 -21.81
N THR A 110 2.28 6.49 -22.49
CA THR A 110 3.54 6.05 -21.86
C THR A 110 4.11 7.04 -20.86
N THR A 111 3.62 8.27 -20.77
CA THR A 111 4.11 9.25 -19.77
C THR A 111 3.41 9.13 -18.43
N LYS A 112 2.16 8.65 -18.40
CA LYS A 112 1.33 8.54 -17.19
C LYS A 112 1.11 7.12 -16.72
N ASP A 113 0.94 6.17 -17.65
CA ASP A 113 0.55 4.79 -17.40
C ASP A 113 1.75 3.85 -17.53
N ALA A 114 2.11 3.17 -16.44
CA ALA A 114 3.22 2.23 -16.43
C ALA A 114 2.96 1.01 -17.33
N LEU A 115 1.71 0.53 -17.42
CA LEU A 115 1.39 -0.59 -18.32
C LEU A 115 1.56 -0.21 -19.79
N ALA A 116 1.30 1.05 -20.17
CA ALA A 116 1.60 1.53 -21.52
C ALA A 116 3.11 1.53 -21.79
N LEU A 117 3.92 1.95 -20.82
CA LEU A 117 5.38 1.96 -20.95
C LEU A 117 5.99 0.55 -21.04
N TYR A 118 5.41 -0.42 -20.31
CA TYR A 118 5.87 -1.81 -20.23
C TYR A 118 5.13 -2.77 -21.15
N GLN A 119 4.23 -2.28 -22.01
CA GLN A 119 3.35 -3.09 -22.86
C GLN A 119 4.11 -4.13 -23.69
N SER A 120 5.23 -3.76 -24.29
CA SER A 120 6.04 -4.69 -25.10
C SER A 120 6.66 -5.83 -24.26
N ILE A 121 7.02 -5.55 -23.01
CA ILE A 121 7.55 -6.55 -22.08
C ILE A 121 6.47 -7.57 -21.73
N PHE A 122 5.25 -7.10 -21.43
CA PHE A 122 4.12 -7.99 -21.14
C PHE A 122 3.66 -8.78 -22.36
N ALA A 123 3.67 -8.17 -23.56
CA ALA A 123 3.40 -8.88 -24.81
C ALA A 123 4.39 -10.04 -25.05
N GLY A 124 5.67 -9.85 -24.72
CA GLY A 124 6.69 -10.91 -24.77
C GLY A 124 6.43 -12.06 -23.79
N LEU A 125 5.60 -11.86 -22.76
CA LEU A 125 5.15 -12.88 -21.82
C LEU A 125 3.75 -13.43 -22.14
N SER A 126 3.19 -13.07 -23.30
CA SER A 126 1.81 -13.39 -23.70
C SER A 126 0.77 -12.90 -22.69
N VAL A 127 1.02 -11.74 -22.08
CA VAL A 127 0.09 -11.06 -21.14
C VAL A 127 -0.48 -9.83 -21.82
N SER A 128 -1.80 -9.83 -22.03
CA SER A 128 -2.49 -8.68 -22.62
C SER A 128 -2.74 -7.59 -21.57
N VAL A 129 -2.37 -6.36 -21.92
CA VAL A 129 -2.70 -5.17 -21.09
C VAL A 129 -3.62 -4.20 -21.85
N THR A 130 -4.13 -4.60 -23.01
CA THR A 130 -4.94 -3.75 -23.90
C THR A 130 -6.44 -3.92 -23.74
N THR A 131 -6.86 -4.91 -22.94
CA THR A 131 -8.29 -5.14 -22.60
C THR A 131 -8.42 -5.05 -21.09
N ALA A 132 -9.37 -4.27 -20.59
CA ALA A 132 -9.62 -4.14 -19.16
C ALA A 132 -10.00 -5.48 -18.51
N GLY A 133 -9.59 -5.70 -17.26
CA GLY A 133 -9.91 -6.89 -16.49
C GLY A 133 -8.77 -7.42 -15.63
N GLU A 134 -8.82 -8.71 -15.37
CA GLU A 134 -7.88 -9.37 -14.43
C GLU A 134 -6.44 -9.42 -14.97
N GLU A 135 -6.24 -9.46 -16.29
CA GLU A 135 -4.91 -9.51 -16.88
C GLU A 135 -4.08 -8.23 -16.67
N PRO A 136 -4.60 -7.02 -16.99
CA PRO A 136 -3.90 -5.77 -16.63
C PRO A 136 -3.67 -5.64 -15.12
N LEU A 137 -4.63 -6.06 -14.28
CA LEU A 137 -4.44 -6.06 -12.82
C LEU A 137 -3.28 -6.95 -12.42
N ARG A 138 -3.20 -8.18 -12.94
CA ARG A 138 -2.08 -9.11 -12.69
C ARG A 138 -0.75 -8.56 -13.19
N ALA A 139 -0.73 -8.02 -14.42
CA ALA A 139 0.46 -7.38 -14.98
C ALA A 139 0.95 -6.23 -14.11
N LEU A 140 0.04 -5.39 -13.64
CA LEU A 140 0.34 -4.27 -12.75
C LEU A 140 1.01 -4.71 -11.45
N TYR A 141 0.47 -5.73 -10.78
CA TYR A 141 1.06 -6.27 -9.55
C TYR A 141 2.38 -7.01 -9.80
N THR A 142 2.54 -7.66 -10.95
CA THR A 142 3.82 -8.25 -11.35
C THR A 142 4.90 -7.17 -11.52
N LEU A 143 4.59 -6.06 -12.18
CA LEU A 143 5.46 -4.90 -12.30
C LEU A 143 5.74 -4.25 -10.95
N GLY A 144 4.71 -4.14 -10.11
CA GLY A 144 4.79 -3.60 -8.75
C GLY A 144 5.76 -4.37 -7.87
N MET A 145 5.82 -5.70 -7.98
CA MET A 145 6.83 -6.49 -7.26
C MET A 145 8.25 -6.04 -7.61
N GLY A 146 8.53 -5.81 -8.90
CA GLY A 146 9.81 -5.29 -9.36
C GLY A 146 10.09 -3.87 -8.89
N LEU A 147 9.06 -3.01 -8.85
CA LEU A 147 9.20 -1.66 -8.34
C LEU A 147 9.61 -1.64 -6.87
N GLY A 148 8.88 -2.33 -5.98
CA GLY A 148 9.21 -2.32 -4.56
C GLY A 148 10.59 -2.94 -4.28
N MET A 149 11.04 -3.91 -5.10
CA MET A 149 12.42 -4.38 -5.03
C MET A 149 13.42 -3.29 -5.40
N ARG A 150 13.13 -2.44 -6.36
CA ARG A 150 14.02 -1.32 -6.75
C ARG A 150 14.00 -0.19 -5.72
N GLU A 151 12.85 0.15 -5.13
CA GLU A 151 12.71 1.24 -4.17
C GLU A 151 13.31 0.89 -2.80
N SER A 152 12.99 -0.29 -2.25
CA SER A 152 13.32 -0.64 -0.87
C SER A 152 13.91 -2.04 -0.67
N SER A 153 14.25 -2.77 -1.75
CA SER A 153 14.56 -4.21 -1.69
C SER A 153 13.42 -5.05 -1.08
N GLY A 154 12.18 -4.59 -1.22
CA GLY A 154 10.99 -5.22 -0.64
C GLY A 154 10.82 -4.98 0.87
N SER A 155 11.56 -4.02 1.46
CA SER A 155 11.44 -3.67 2.87
C SER A 155 10.20 -2.79 3.10
N TYR A 156 9.21 -3.32 3.82
CA TYR A 156 7.97 -2.57 4.13
C TYR A 156 8.20 -1.37 5.03
N CYS A 157 9.26 -1.39 5.81
CA CYS A 157 9.56 -0.46 6.89
C CYS A 157 10.62 0.58 6.53
N GLU A 158 10.93 0.74 5.24
CA GLU A 158 11.88 1.75 4.80
C GLU A 158 11.38 3.16 5.15
N GLY A 159 12.19 3.91 5.87
CA GLY A 159 11.92 5.30 6.22
C GLY A 159 12.17 6.24 5.04
N TRP A 160 12.19 7.55 5.33
CA TRP A 160 12.45 8.54 4.30
C TRP A 160 13.90 8.47 3.79
N ASP A 161 14.07 8.74 2.49
CA ASP A 161 15.40 8.78 1.87
C ASP A 161 16.20 9.99 2.35
N ARG A 162 17.18 9.73 3.23
CA ARG A 162 18.08 10.76 3.79
C ARG A 162 19.00 11.37 2.74
N SER A 163 19.29 10.66 1.64
CA SER A 163 20.15 11.19 0.57
C SER A 163 19.50 12.35 -0.16
N ALA A 164 18.19 12.43 -0.13
CA ALA A 164 17.41 13.53 -0.71
C ALA A 164 17.46 14.84 0.12
N GLY A 165 18.11 14.83 1.30
CA GLY A 165 18.27 15.98 2.19
C GLY A 165 17.04 16.27 3.05
N SER A 166 17.30 16.87 4.25
CA SER A 166 16.24 17.17 5.23
C SER A 166 15.49 18.48 4.99
N ASN A 167 15.89 19.26 3.99
CA ASN A 167 15.30 20.59 3.71
C ASN A 167 13.99 20.54 2.93
N ARG A 168 13.40 19.37 2.77
CA ARG A 168 12.09 19.19 2.16
C ARG A 168 10.97 19.18 3.22
N PRO A 169 9.73 19.58 2.88
CA PRO A 169 8.61 19.43 3.79
C PRO A 169 8.32 17.92 4.02
N SER A 170 7.75 17.59 5.19
CA SER A 170 7.37 16.21 5.52
C SER A 170 6.38 15.61 4.50
N SER A 171 5.57 16.44 3.87
CA SER A 171 4.60 16.02 2.84
C SER A 171 5.27 15.51 1.55
N ALA A 172 6.47 15.96 1.24
CA ALA A 172 7.24 15.52 0.08
C ALA A 172 8.21 14.37 0.41
N ALA A 173 8.35 14.00 1.67
CA ALA A 173 9.20 12.87 2.07
C ALA A 173 8.49 11.54 1.78
N GLU A 174 9.24 10.61 1.20
CA GLU A 174 8.78 9.30 0.78
C GLU A 174 9.08 8.26 1.86
N ALA A 175 8.24 7.23 2.00
CA ALA A 175 8.44 6.13 2.93
C ALA A 175 7.72 4.84 2.49
N GLY A 176 8.02 3.74 3.18
CA GLY A 176 7.42 2.42 2.95
C GLY A 176 8.04 1.67 1.78
N ALA A 177 7.50 0.49 1.48
CA ALA A 177 8.03 -0.42 0.46
C ALA A 177 8.15 0.19 -0.94
N PHE A 178 7.30 1.18 -1.25
CA PHE A 178 7.21 1.79 -2.58
C PHE A 178 7.62 3.26 -2.60
N GLN A 179 8.16 3.78 -1.51
CA GLN A 179 8.66 5.16 -1.41
C GLN A 179 7.67 6.17 -2.00
N THR A 180 6.49 6.29 -1.37
CA THR A 180 5.46 7.26 -1.75
C THR A 180 5.37 8.39 -0.75
N SER A 181 4.94 9.57 -1.20
CA SER A 181 4.82 10.79 -0.40
C SER A 181 3.35 11.23 -0.24
N TYR A 182 3.07 12.01 0.81
CA TYR A 182 1.75 12.60 1.05
C TYR A 182 1.28 13.47 -0.11
N ASP A 183 2.18 14.28 -0.69
CA ASP A 183 1.87 15.19 -1.80
C ASP A 183 1.38 14.45 -3.05
N SER A 184 1.83 13.20 -3.26
CA SER A 184 1.39 12.38 -4.39
C SER A 184 -0.10 12.04 -4.34
N MET A 185 -0.75 12.18 -3.16
CA MET A 185 -2.18 11.95 -2.95
C MET A 185 -3.06 12.90 -3.79
N ALA A 186 -2.54 14.10 -4.11
CA ALA A 186 -3.21 15.07 -4.96
C ALA A 186 -3.41 14.57 -6.41
N SER A 187 -2.73 13.51 -6.82
CA SER A 187 -2.84 12.95 -8.18
C SER A 187 -4.22 12.33 -8.46
N SER A 188 -4.97 11.92 -7.42
CA SER A 188 -6.33 11.38 -7.59
C SER A 188 -7.10 11.41 -6.27
N PRO A 189 -8.40 11.75 -6.27
CA PRO A 189 -9.25 11.64 -5.08
C PRO A 189 -9.37 10.20 -4.56
N GLU A 190 -9.19 9.20 -5.42
CA GLU A 190 -9.26 7.79 -5.01
C GLU A 190 -8.09 7.40 -4.07
N LEU A 191 -6.94 8.06 -4.16
CA LEU A 191 -5.82 7.85 -3.24
C LEU A 191 -6.16 8.34 -1.82
N SER A 192 -6.83 9.48 -1.70
CA SER A 192 -7.30 10.00 -0.41
C SER A 192 -8.38 9.11 0.21
N LYS A 193 -9.31 8.60 -0.62
CA LYS A 193 -10.32 7.63 -0.17
C LYS A 193 -9.68 6.35 0.32
N LEU A 194 -8.70 5.81 -0.40
CA LEU A 194 -7.95 4.62 -0.02
C LEU A 194 -7.24 4.82 1.33
N TYR A 195 -6.58 5.97 1.51
CA TYR A 195 -5.91 6.32 2.77
C TYR A 195 -6.89 6.33 3.95
N THR A 196 -8.05 6.96 3.76
CA THR A 196 -9.12 7.03 4.78
C THR A 196 -9.69 5.65 5.10
N GLU A 197 -9.94 4.83 4.08
CA GLU A 197 -10.46 3.47 4.22
C GLU A 197 -9.52 2.59 5.07
N TYR A 198 -8.23 2.57 4.73
CA TYR A 198 -7.28 1.76 5.47
C TYR A 198 -7.04 2.25 6.90
N LYS A 199 -7.10 3.56 7.14
CA LYS A 199 -7.07 4.10 8.51
C LYS A 199 -8.25 3.64 9.35
N ALA A 200 -9.41 3.48 8.75
CA ALA A 200 -10.62 2.98 9.43
C ALA A 200 -10.59 1.45 9.63
N THR A 201 -9.73 0.72 8.90
CA THR A 201 -9.69 -0.76 8.93
C THR A 201 -8.26 -1.28 9.11
N PRO A 202 -7.59 -1.02 10.26
CA PRO A 202 -6.18 -1.38 10.47
C PRO A 202 -5.91 -2.90 10.37
N GLY A 203 -6.90 -3.74 10.62
CA GLY A 203 -6.82 -5.19 10.43
C GLY A 203 -6.51 -5.63 9.01
N ARG A 204 -6.68 -4.75 8.01
CA ARG A 204 -6.45 -5.05 6.59
C ARG A 204 -5.02 -4.75 6.12
N CYS A 205 -4.12 -4.32 6.99
CA CYS A 205 -2.77 -3.88 6.63
C CYS A 205 -1.79 -5.02 6.30
N PHE A 206 -2.10 -6.27 6.64
CA PHE A 206 -1.23 -7.45 6.49
C PHE A 206 0.18 -7.28 7.08
N LEU A 207 0.31 -6.41 8.09
CA LEU A 207 1.60 -6.03 8.65
C LEU A 207 2.42 -7.25 9.11
N ASP A 208 1.79 -8.21 9.83
CA ASP A 208 2.48 -9.41 10.32
C ASP A 208 2.94 -10.34 9.20
N VAL A 209 2.30 -10.28 8.04
CA VAL A 209 2.77 -10.99 6.84
C VAL A 209 4.00 -10.30 6.28
N PHE A 210 3.95 -8.98 6.07
CA PHE A 210 5.07 -8.23 5.49
C PHE A 210 6.33 -8.25 6.36
N LYS A 211 6.19 -8.39 7.69
CA LYS A 211 7.33 -8.54 8.62
C LYS A 211 8.18 -9.78 8.38
N GLN A 212 7.64 -10.84 7.76
CA GLN A 212 8.32 -12.12 7.63
C GLN A 212 9.60 -12.00 6.77
N GLY A 213 10.76 -12.18 7.40
CA GLY A 213 12.07 -12.11 6.74
C GLY A 213 12.49 -10.72 6.30
N ALA A 214 11.75 -9.67 6.67
CA ALA A 214 12.15 -8.30 6.42
C ALA A 214 13.16 -7.81 7.46
N THR A 215 14.18 -7.11 7.01
CA THR A 215 15.12 -6.38 7.86
C THR A 215 14.89 -4.89 7.62
N CYS A 216 14.51 -4.17 8.68
CA CYS A 216 14.33 -2.73 8.61
C CYS A 216 15.68 -2.02 8.79
N GLY A 217 16.08 -1.25 7.82
CA GLY A 217 17.21 -0.35 7.90
C GLY A 217 16.86 0.89 8.72
N SER A 218 16.66 2.02 8.07
CA SER A 218 16.18 3.24 8.73
C SER A 218 14.65 3.30 8.64
N THR A 219 13.98 3.41 9.79
CA THR A 219 12.53 3.64 9.88
C THR A 219 12.21 5.10 10.21
N SER A 220 13.17 6.01 9.98
CA SER A 220 13.05 7.41 10.35
C SER A 220 11.92 8.11 9.57
N ILE A 221 11.20 8.97 10.27
CA ILE A 221 10.17 9.86 9.75
C ILE A 221 10.71 11.27 9.68
N LEU A 222 10.44 11.99 8.59
CA LEU A 222 10.84 13.39 8.43
C LEU A 222 9.73 14.33 8.88
N GLY A 223 10.07 15.24 9.80
CA GLY A 223 9.21 16.34 10.21
C GLY A 223 8.01 15.94 11.06
N THR A 224 6.94 16.72 10.97
CA THR A 224 5.68 16.57 11.74
C THR A 224 4.47 16.82 10.85
N GLY A 225 3.24 16.61 11.39
CA GLY A 225 1.98 16.85 10.72
C GLY A 225 1.60 15.77 9.70
N ALA A 226 0.67 16.08 8.81
CA ALA A 226 0.05 15.10 7.90
C ALA A 226 1.04 14.32 7.03
N GLY A 227 2.14 14.95 6.61
CA GLY A 227 3.19 14.27 5.85
C GLY A 227 3.93 13.21 6.68
N ALA A 228 4.26 13.53 7.94
CA ALA A 228 4.88 12.60 8.86
C ALA A 228 3.93 11.46 9.23
N ASP A 229 2.64 11.77 9.46
CA ASP A 229 1.60 10.77 9.73
C ASP A 229 1.43 9.80 8.55
N TYR A 230 1.51 10.33 7.31
CA TYR A 230 1.46 9.51 6.10
C TYR A 230 2.66 8.56 5.99
N GLN A 231 3.88 9.06 6.22
CA GLN A 231 5.10 8.25 6.23
C GLN A 231 4.99 7.10 7.26
N ALA A 232 4.58 7.42 8.49
CA ALA A 232 4.36 6.44 9.53
C ALA A 232 3.30 5.40 9.13
N PHE A 233 2.22 5.85 8.50
CA PHE A 233 1.15 4.98 8.04
C PHE A 233 1.58 4.05 6.89
N ASN A 234 2.39 4.52 5.94
CA ASN A 234 2.96 3.67 4.89
C ASN A 234 3.76 2.50 5.47
N ILE A 235 4.53 2.75 6.52
CA ILE A 235 5.30 1.72 7.22
C ILE A 235 4.37 0.78 8.01
N ALA A 236 3.38 1.32 8.71
CA ALA A 236 2.47 0.55 9.55
C ALA A 236 1.43 -0.26 8.74
N CYS A 237 1.14 0.17 7.51
CA CYS A 237 0.11 -0.45 6.67
C CYS A 237 0.62 -0.77 5.26
N PRO A 238 1.51 -1.77 5.09
CA PRO A 238 2.13 -2.07 3.81
C PRO A 238 1.16 -2.54 2.73
N ALA A 239 -0.01 -3.08 3.08
CA ALA A 239 -1.06 -3.36 2.10
C ALA A 239 -1.64 -2.07 1.49
N PHE A 240 -1.83 -1.02 2.31
CA PHE A 240 -2.16 0.31 1.82
C PHE A 240 -1.08 0.82 0.86
N ALA A 241 0.19 0.81 1.29
CA ALA A 241 1.31 1.25 0.46
C ALA A 241 1.35 0.51 -0.90
N THR A 242 1.01 -0.78 -0.90
CA THR A 242 0.94 -1.59 -2.13
C THR A 242 -0.18 -1.11 -3.06
N GLU A 243 -1.43 -1.05 -2.59
CA GLU A 243 -2.57 -0.63 -3.44
C GLU A 243 -2.42 0.83 -3.90
N TYR A 244 -1.87 1.69 -3.04
CA TYR A 244 -1.55 3.07 -3.38
C TYR A 244 -0.55 3.15 -4.55
N ALA A 245 0.56 2.42 -4.44
CA ALA A 245 1.57 2.38 -5.49
C ALA A 245 1.03 1.82 -6.81
N MET A 246 0.23 0.74 -6.75
CA MET A 246 -0.39 0.18 -7.96
C MET A 246 -1.32 1.19 -8.64
N THR A 247 -2.08 1.97 -7.88
CA THR A 247 -2.92 3.03 -8.42
C THR A 247 -2.07 4.13 -9.06
N MET A 248 -1.01 4.58 -8.37
CA MET A 248 -0.08 5.58 -8.89
C MET A 248 0.58 5.16 -10.21
N LEU A 249 0.93 3.89 -10.38
CA LEU A 249 1.50 3.35 -11.62
C LEU A 249 0.58 3.53 -12.83
N ARG A 250 -0.75 3.64 -12.62
CA ARG A 250 -1.74 3.84 -13.68
C ARG A 250 -1.99 5.32 -14.00
N ILE A 251 -1.85 6.20 -13.02
CA ILE A 251 -2.27 7.60 -13.15
C ILE A 251 -1.10 8.59 -13.19
N GLN A 252 0.01 8.26 -12.54
CA GLN A 252 1.16 9.16 -12.37
C GLN A 252 2.48 8.39 -12.23
N ARG A 253 2.78 7.47 -13.15
CA ARG A 253 4.01 6.67 -13.11
C ARG A 253 5.30 7.52 -13.05
N GLY A 254 5.22 8.78 -13.51
CA GLY A 254 6.33 9.72 -13.48
C GLY A 254 6.92 9.97 -12.09
N HIS A 255 6.15 9.68 -11.04
CA HIS A 255 6.62 9.67 -9.65
C HIS A 255 7.76 8.66 -9.42
N TYR A 256 7.78 7.53 -10.15
CA TYR A 256 8.72 6.45 -9.93
C TYR A 256 9.90 6.48 -10.91
N GLY A 257 11.10 6.85 -10.43
CA GLY A 257 12.34 6.83 -11.19
C GLY A 257 12.64 5.46 -11.81
N PRO A 258 12.58 4.35 -11.06
CA PRO A 258 12.83 3.01 -11.60
C PRO A 258 11.87 2.60 -12.71
N ILE A 259 10.62 3.02 -12.67
CA ILE A 259 9.67 2.78 -13.76
C ILE A 259 10.08 3.59 -15.00
N ASN A 260 10.41 4.87 -14.81
CA ASN A 260 10.77 5.78 -15.90
C ASN A 260 12.00 5.30 -16.67
N ARG A 261 12.96 4.70 -15.97
CA ARG A 261 14.19 4.12 -16.55
C ARG A 261 14.06 2.65 -16.94
N LYS A 262 12.87 2.05 -16.81
CA LYS A 262 12.60 0.61 -17.06
C LYS A 262 13.49 -0.33 -16.23
N GLU A 263 13.81 0.07 -15.01
CA GLU A 263 14.63 -0.71 -14.07
C GLU A 263 13.79 -1.67 -13.21
N ALA A 264 12.48 -1.46 -13.09
CA ALA A 264 11.58 -2.37 -12.41
C ALA A 264 11.48 -3.67 -13.22
N GLN A 265 12.00 -4.75 -12.65
CA GLN A 265 12.09 -6.04 -13.33
C GLN A 265 10.74 -6.74 -13.35
N VAL A 266 10.26 -7.11 -14.53
CA VAL A 266 9.09 -7.98 -14.70
C VAL A 266 9.56 -9.43 -14.70
N VAL A 267 9.20 -10.18 -13.65
CA VAL A 267 9.63 -11.56 -13.45
C VAL A 267 8.52 -12.53 -13.89
N PRO A 268 8.75 -13.38 -14.91
CA PRO A 268 7.72 -14.32 -15.40
C PRO A 268 7.19 -15.25 -14.31
N ALA A 269 8.05 -15.73 -13.41
CA ALA A 269 7.64 -16.58 -12.30
C ALA A 269 6.69 -15.88 -11.33
N CYS A 270 6.82 -14.55 -11.16
CA CYS A 270 5.90 -13.78 -10.32
C CYS A 270 4.55 -13.56 -11.00
N ASN A 271 4.53 -13.36 -12.33
CA ASN A 271 3.27 -13.34 -13.08
C ASN A 271 2.55 -14.71 -12.98
N GLN A 272 3.28 -15.81 -13.06
CA GLN A 272 2.71 -17.15 -12.91
C GLN A 272 2.16 -17.39 -11.48
N LEU A 273 2.87 -16.94 -10.46
CA LEU A 273 2.37 -16.97 -9.08
C LEU A 273 1.04 -16.22 -8.94
N LEU A 274 0.97 -14.98 -9.45
CA LEU A 274 -0.26 -14.19 -9.38
C LEU A 274 -1.39 -14.80 -10.23
N LYS A 275 -1.05 -15.50 -11.32
CA LYS A 275 -2.04 -16.30 -12.07
C LYS A 275 -2.61 -17.44 -11.21
N SER A 276 -1.78 -18.15 -10.45
CA SER A 276 -2.24 -19.19 -9.53
C SER A 276 -3.13 -18.63 -8.41
N VAL A 277 -2.83 -17.43 -7.89
CA VAL A 277 -3.69 -16.72 -6.93
C VAL A 277 -5.01 -16.32 -7.59
N GLN A 278 -4.98 -15.83 -8.81
CA GLN A 278 -6.17 -15.50 -9.59
C GLN A 278 -7.07 -16.72 -9.78
N ASP A 279 -6.48 -17.86 -10.14
CA ASP A 279 -7.23 -19.11 -10.36
C ASP A 279 -7.85 -19.61 -9.05
N LEU A 280 -7.14 -19.54 -7.93
CA LEU A 280 -7.67 -19.87 -6.62
C LEU A 280 -8.95 -19.06 -6.30
N ILE A 281 -8.92 -17.74 -6.54
CA ILE A 281 -10.04 -16.85 -6.27
C ILE A 281 -11.19 -17.07 -7.27
N ASN A 282 -10.87 -17.38 -8.54
CA ASN A 282 -11.88 -17.56 -9.57
C ASN A 282 -12.60 -18.89 -9.45
N ASN A 283 -11.94 -19.92 -8.90
CA ASN A 283 -12.50 -21.25 -8.72
C ASN A 283 -13.41 -21.38 -7.49
N ASP A 284 -13.35 -20.43 -6.55
CA ASP A 284 -14.18 -20.44 -5.35
C ASP A 284 -14.84 -19.08 -5.10
N PRO A 285 -16.17 -19.00 -5.19
CA PRO A 285 -16.91 -17.75 -4.98
C PRO A 285 -16.82 -17.22 -3.53
N TYR A 286 -16.43 -18.06 -2.57
CA TYR A 286 -16.28 -17.68 -1.16
C TYR A 286 -14.90 -17.14 -0.83
N ALA A 287 -13.91 -17.30 -1.71
CA ALA A 287 -12.53 -16.87 -1.46
C ALA A 287 -12.43 -15.38 -1.06
N CYS A 288 -13.28 -14.54 -1.64
CA CYS A 288 -13.26 -13.12 -1.36
C CYS A 288 -13.81 -12.74 0.03
N GLN A 289 -14.57 -13.59 0.69
CA GLN A 289 -15.11 -13.30 2.03
C GLN A 289 -14.02 -13.21 3.09
N ASP A 290 -12.94 -13.97 2.92
CA ASP A 290 -11.80 -13.95 3.84
C ASP A 290 -10.80 -12.81 3.55
N ILE A 291 -10.84 -12.27 2.32
CA ILE A 291 -9.76 -11.41 1.79
C ILE A 291 -10.15 -9.92 1.83
N ILE A 292 -11.46 -9.59 1.73
CA ILE A 292 -11.95 -8.19 1.69
C ILE A 292 -12.18 -7.58 3.07
#